data_3c15c18ea7c0a78cc37cd72d4bf5b2a8
#
_entry.id   3c15c18ea7c0a78cc37cd72d4bf5b2a8
#
_cell.length_a   1.000
_cell.length_b   1.000
_cell.length_c   1.000
_cell.angle_alpha   90.00
_cell.angle_beta   90.00
_cell.angle_gamma   90.00
#
_symmetry.space_group_name_H-M   'P 1'
#
loop_
_entity.id
_entity.type
_entity.pdbx_description
1 polymer ?
#
loop_
_entity_poly.entity_id
_entity_poly.type
_entity_poly.pdbx_seq_one_letter_code
_entity_poly.pdbx_strand_id
1 'polypeptide(L)'
;MSDNFSRPQHTAPLTPILQLVNSAPIVLVAFFAIGLSWWFLLIGVIFLFVGGFGYWASWQRRFFWLNEEGELEARSGILFRRSRQLRISRLQSVDILRPPVARLLGYSSLKIEVAGSGDSRVILSYLSVGKAQELRSEILALAKDERTSTQSAEPADHWKWQVPNGRLVASLVLTTSTYFLIIGAVASVAFALVEPGSGLVTLALAVGGSTISLIAGITSLFNFSVGRNDRGIAISHGLFTTAHYTVSPIRIQAICVVQPIAWRPFGWYQVAINVAGADQSSKKSGPRVLIPVVHEDALPELFHELLPSWNLEIEDEWLASATTSRWRFPWQAARLAVSLTSDLFVVRSGALTRRLSAAPHERIQSIRITQGPWERKLGISSLHADSVPGPVRLRGRGLASSVAVHTALAELDRMFTARKSRKSEQW
;
A
#
# COMPACT_ATOMS: atom_id res chain seq x y z
N MET A 1 3.05 11.50 -36.56
CA MET A 1 3.52 10.26 -35.88
C MET A 1 4.96 10.06 -36.24
N SER A 2 5.86 10.04 -35.28
CA SER A 2 7.23 9.65 -35.60
C SER A 2 7.23 8.14 -35.86
N ASP A 3 7.80 7.73 -37.01
CA ASP A 3 7.91 6.32 -37.45
C ASP A 3 8.65 5.41 -36.43
N ASN A 4 9.12 6.02 -35.37
CA ASN A 4 10.07 5.40 -34.42
C ASN A 4 9.41 4.41 -33.46
N PHE A 5 8.12 4.53 -33.13
CA PHE A 5 7.42 3.66 -32.17
C PHE A 5 6.32 2.80 -32.80
N SER A 6 6.10 2.89 -34.11
CA SER A 6 5.16 2.04 -34.85
C SER A 6 5.63 0.59 -35.01
N ARG A 7 6.94 0.32 -34.83
CA ARG A 7 7.52 -1.02 -34.89
C ARG A 7 7.74 -1.62 -33.51
N PRO A 8 7.60 -2.95 -33.34
CA PRO A 8 7.87 -3.61 -32.06
C PRO A 8 9.30 -3.32 -31.57
N GLN A 9 9.40 -2.71 -30.38
CA GLN A 9 10.67 -2.38 -29.75
C GLN A 9 10.89 -3.16 -28.46
N HIS A 10 12.16 -3.48 -28.18
CA HIS A 10 12.59 -4.08 -26.94
C HIS A 10 12.95 -3.01 -25.90
N THR A 11 12.80 -3.36 -24.63
CA THR A 11 13.44 -2.64 -23.52
C THR A 11 14.96 -2.82 -23.59
N ALA A 12 15.71 -2.03 -22.81
CA ALA A 12 17.17 -2.07 -22.84
C ALA A 12 17.75 -3.49 -22.60
N PRO A 13 18.84 -3.89 -23.27
CA PRO A 13 19.44 -5.23 -23.12
C PRO A 13 19.99 -5.49 -21.72
N LEU A 14 20.25 -4.46 -20.91
CA LEU A 14 20.65 -4.57 -19.51
C LEU A 14 19.49 -4.90 -18.55
N THR A 15 18.25 -4.93 -19.05
CA THR A 15 17.05 -5.24 -18.22
C THR A 15 17.18 -6.55 -17.43
N PRO A 16 17.65 -7.68 -17.99
CA PRO A 16 17.85 -8.93 -17.25
C PRO A 16 18.84 -8.78 -16.09
N ILE A 17 19.95 -8.10 -16.33
CA ILE A 17 21.02 -7.88 -15.33
C ILE A 17 20.49 -7.02 -14.18
N LEU A 18 19.77 -5.93 -14.48
CA LEU A 18 19.18 -5.07 -13.47
C LEU A 18 18.09 -5.77 -12.63
N GLN A 19 17.35 -6.69 -13.24
CA GLN A 19 16.39 -7.53 -12.52
C GLN A 19 17.09 -8.54 -11.61
N LEU A 20 18.21 -9.12 -12.07
CA LEU A 20 19.03 -10.03 -11.27
C LEU A 20 19.65 -9.31 -10.06
N VAL A 21 20.19 -8.10 -10.25
CA VAL A 21 20.73 -7.26 -9.15
C VAL A 21 19.68 -6.95 -8.10
N ASN A 22 18.43 -6.71 -8.50
CA ASN A 22 17.34 -6.49 -7.55
C ASN A 22 16.97 -7.73 -6.73
N SER A 23 17.29 -8.94 -7.21
CA SER A 23 17.11 -10.20 -6.47
C SER A 23 18.34 -10.59 -5.63
N ALA A 24 19.50 -9.95 -5.85
CA ALA A 24 20.75 -10.24 -5.15
C ALA A 24 20.65 -10.22 -3.61
N PRO A 25 19.92 -9.28 -2.95
CA PRO A 25 19.77 -9.30 -1.50
C PRO A 25 19.12 -10.57 -0.98
N ILE A 26 18.15 -11.13 -1.70
CA ILE A 26 17.46 -12.38 -1.32
C ILE A 26 18.42 -13.56 -1.43
N VAL A 27 19.23 -13.59 -2.49
CA VAL A 27 20.23 -14.64 -2.73
C VAL A 27 21.35 -14.57 -1.68
N LEU A 28 21.82 -13.37 -1.33
CA LEU A 28 22.81 -13.16 -0.28
C LEU A 28 22.29 -13.62 1.09
N VAL A 29 21.07 -13.25 1.45
CA VAL A 29 20.44 -13.70 2.70
C VAL A 29 20.31 -15.22 2.73
N ALA A 30 19.86 -15.84 1.65
CA ALA A 30 19.78 -17.30 1.54
C ALA A 30 21.16 -17.96 1.65
N PHE A 31 22.18 -17.39 1.03
CA PHE A 31 23.56 -17.87 1.08
C PHE A 31 24.13 -17.86 2.51
N PHE A 32 23.94 -16.78 3.24
CA PHE A 32 24.36 -16.69 4.64
C PHE A 32 23.52 -17.58 5.58
N ALA A 33 22.24 -17.81 5.25
CA ALA A 33 21.33 -18.63 6.06
C ALA A 33 21.68 -20.12 6.06
N ILE A 34 22.19 -20.62 4.93
CA ILE A 34 22.36 -22.06 4.69
C ILE A 34 23.78 -22.53 5.05
N GLY A 35 24.70 -21.58 5.37
CA GLY A 35 26.08 -21.87 5.71
C GLY A 35 27.02 -21.93 4.49
N LEU A 36 28.33 -21.72 4.73
CA LEU A 36 29.37 -21.63 3.71
C LEU A 36 29.82 -23.00 3.18
N SER A 37 28.94 -23.99 3.03
CA SER A 37 29.29 -25.27 2.42
C SER A 37 29.37 -25.11 0.89
N TRP A 38 30.40 -25.74 0.29
CA TRP A 38 30.65 -25.66 -1.15
C TRP A 38 29.47 -26.15 -2.02
N TRP A 39 28.67 -27.08 -1.53
CA TRP A 39 27.44 -27.54 -2.18
C TRP A 39 26.40 -26.40 -2.33
N PHE A 40 26.29 -25.55 -1.36
CA PHE A 40 25.35 -24.41 -1.41
C PHE A 40 25.85 -23.28 -2.30
N LEU A 41 27.18 -23.12 -2.43
CA LEU A 41 27.77 -22.26 -3.46
C LEU A 41 27.39 -22.75 -4.86
N LEU A 42 27.49 -24.05 -5.11
CA LEU A 42 27.11 -24.64 -6.38
C LEU A 42 25.62 -24.47 -6.68
N ILE A 43 24.75 -24.71 -5.69
CA ILE A 43 23.30 -24.46 -5.80
C ILE A 43 23.02 -22.97 -6.05
N GLY A 44 23.70 -22.06 -5.35
CA GLY A 44 23.55 -20.60 -5.55
C GLY A 44 23.96 -20.16 -6.95
N VAL A 45 25.06 -20.71 -7.47
CA VAL A 45 25.54 -20.45 -8.84
C VAL A 45 24.53 -21.00 -9.86
N ILE A 46 24.01 -22.21 -9.69
CA ILE A 46 22.97 -22.78 -10.55
C ILE A 46 21.72 -21.90 -10.52
N PHE A 47 21.28 -21.45 -9.33
CA PHE A 47 20.12 -20.59 -9.18
C PHE A 47 20.31 -19.24 -9.89
N LEU A 48 21.49 -18.64 -9.81
CA LEU A 48 21.85 -17.42 -10.54
C LEU A 48 21.83 -17.63 -12.06
N PHE A 49 22.35 -18.76 -12.55
CA PHE A 49 22.34 -19.10 -13.98
C PHE A 49 20.91 -19.35 -14.48
N VAL A 50 20.13 -20.17 -13.78
CA VAL A 50 18.74 -20.48 -14.16
C VAL A 50 17.86 -19.21 -14.06
N GLY A 51 18.02 -18.41 -13.00
CA GLY A 51 17.34 -17.15 -12.84
C GLY A 51 17.73 -16.12 -13.90
N GLY A 52 19.02 -15.97 -14.17
CA GLY A 52 19.56 -15.11 -15.21
C GLY A 52 19.08 -15.49 -16.61
N PHE A 53 19.10 -16.79 -16.94
CA PHE A 53 18.55 -17.31 -18.18
C PHE A 53 17.05 -17.07 -18.29
N GLY A 54 16.28 -17.28 -17.22
CA GLY A 54 14.85 -16.99 -17.17
C GLY A 54 14.54 -15.50 -17.38
N TYR A 55 15.31 -14.59 -16.78
CA TYR A 55 15.18 -13.15 -17.01
C TYR A 55 15.54 -12.76 -18.45
N TRP A 56 16.61 -13.34 -19.02
CA TRP A 56 17.03 -13.09 -20.40
C TRP A 56 15.98 -13.59 -21.40
N ALA A 57 15.49 -14.82 -21.24
CA ALA A 57 14.44 -15.39 -22.08
C ALA A 57 13.13 -14.59 -21.98
N SER A 58 12.78 -14.13 -20.76
CA SER A 58 11.64 -13.24 -20.56
C SER A 58 11.81 -11.89 -21.25
N TRP A 59 13.03 -11.34 -21.22
CA TRP A 59 13.32 -10.06 -21.89
C TRP A 59 13.18 -10.16 -23.41
N GLN A 60 13.69 -11.23 -24.05
CA GLN A 60 13.55 -11.46 -25.48
C GLN A 60 12.08 -11.54 -25.95
N ARG A 61 11.15 -11.83 -25.06
CA ARG A 61 9.72 -11.94 -25.34
C ARG A 61 8.91 -10.72 -24.90
N ARG A 62 9.56 -9.61 -24.56
CA ARG A 62 8.91 -8.35 -24.18
C ARG A 62 9.06 -7.33 -25.29
N PHE A 63 7.94 -7.00 -25.92
CA PHE A 63 7.85 -6.00 -26.96
C PHE A 63 6.79 -4.96 -26.59
N PHE A 64 6.98 -3.75 -27.08
CA PHE A 64 5.96 -2.72 -27.03
C PHE A 64 6.00 -1.93 -28.34
N TRP A 65 4.85 -1.44 -28.77
CA TRP A 65 4.71 -0.57 -29.94
C TRP A 65 3.44 0.26 -29.82
N LEU A 66 3.38 1.33 -30.59
CA LEU A 66 2.22 2.19 -30.72
C LEU A 66 1.51 1.84 -32.02
N ASN A 67 0.23 1.44 -31.93
CA ASN A 67 -0.56 1.09 -33.10
C ASN A 67 -1.05 2.36 -33.85
N GLU A 68 -1.41 2.24 -35.10
CA GLU A 68 -1.96 3.34 -35.92
C GLU A 68 -3.27 3.91 -35.32
N GLU A 69 -4.00 3.12 -34.56
CA GLU A 69 -5.22 3.49 -33.84
C GLU A 69 -4.97 4.30 -32.56
N GLY A 70 -3.73 4.67 -32.25
CA GLY A 70 -3.38 5.39 -31.01
C GLY A 70 -3.45 4.52 -29.76
N GLU A 71 -3.30 3.19 -29.89
CA GLU A 71 -3.25 2.25 -28.76
C GLU A 71 -1.81 1.80 -28.51
N LEU A 72 -1.39 1.78 -27.25
CA LEU A 72 -0.11 1.19 -26.85
C LEU A 72 -0.31 -0.30 -26.59
N GLU A 73 0.31 -1.14 -27.43
CA GLU A 73 0.37 -2.57 -27.19
C GLU A 73 1.67 -2.96 -26.47
N ALA A 74 1.54 -3.77 -25.43
CA ALA A 74 2.66 -4.38 -24.72
C ALA A 74 2.45 -5.89 -24.65
N ARG A 75 3.38 -6.64 -25.23
CA ARG A 75 3.38 -8.11 -25.19
C ARG A 75 4.50 -8.63 -24.31
N SER A 76 4.18 -9.60 -23.46
CA SER A 76 5.14 -10.22 -22.54
C SER A 76 4.76 -11.67 -22.27
N GLY A 77 5.75 -12.49 -21.87
CA GLY A 77 5.57 -13.86 -21.37
C GLY A 77 6.23 -14.93 -22.22
N ILE A 78 6.77 -15.95 -21.53
CA ILE A 78 7.43 -17.12 -22.14
C ILE A 78 6.40 -18.26 -22.31
N LEU A 79 5.85 -18.74 -21.19
CA LEU A 79 4.84 -19.81 -21.17
C LEU A 79 3.42 -19.26 -21.32
N PHE A 80 3.11 -18.15 -20.62
CA PHE A 80 1.81 -17.50 -20.70
C PHE A 80 1.98 -16.16 -21.42
N ARG A 81 1.54 -16.09 -22.65
CA ARG A 81 1.56 -14.84 -23.44
C ARG A 81 0.47 -13.91 -22.91
N ARG A 82 0.89 -12.72 -22.45
CA ARG A 82 -0.01 -11.64 -22.07
C ARG A 82 0.16 -10.51 -23.07
N SER A 83 -0.92 -10.15 -23.75
CA SER A 83 -1.01 -8.94 -24.56
C SER A 83 -1.86 -7.93 -23.79
N ARG A 84 -1.39 -6.70 -23.70
CA ARG A 84 -2.10 -5.59 -23.06
C ARG A 84 -2.22 -4.47 -24.06
N GLN A 85 -3.42 -4.01 -24.29
CA GLN A 85 -3.74 -2.88 -25.14
C GLN A 85 -4.21 -1.72 -24.25
N LEU A 86 -3.57 -0.58 -24.35
CA LEU A 86 -3.89 0.62 -23.61
C LEU A 86 -4.35 1.70 -24.58
N ARG A 87 -5.60 2.13 -24.44
CA ARG A 87 -6.15 3.24 -25.20
C ARG A 87 -5.63 4.56 -24.66
N ILE A 88 -4.89 5.30 -25.48
CA ILE A 88 -4.33 6.61 -25.10
C ILE A 88 -5.44 7.63 -24.83
N SER A 89 -6.61 7.50 -25.46
CA SER A 89 -7.79 8.32 -25.18
C SER A 89 -8.25 8.29 -23.71
N ARG A 90 -7.92 7.20 -22.98
CA ARG A 90 -8.22 7.05 -21.55
C ARG A 90 -7.02 7.25 -20.62
N LEU A 91 -5.98 7.88 -21.14
CA LEU A 91 -4.76 8.14 -20.40
C LEU A 91 -5.03 8.97 -19.13
N GLN A 92 -4.52 8.52 -17.98
CA GLN A 92 -4.59 9.23 -16.70
C GLN A 92 -3.25 9.86 -16.33
N SER A 93 -2.16 9.09 -16.44
CA SER A 93 -0.82 9.59 -16.17
C SER A 93 0.26 8.87 -16.97
N VAL A 94 1.35 9.59 -17.26
CA VAL A 94 2.58 9.05 -17.83
C VAL A 94 3.76 9.56 -17.01
N ASP A 95 4.31 8.68 -16.17
CA ASP A 95 5.36 9.02 -15.22
C ASP A 95 6.68 8.35 -15.60
N ILE A 96 7.78 9.11 -15.51
CA ILE A 96 9.13 8.56 -15.67
C ILE A 96 9.67 8.19 -14.29
N LEU A 97 9.87 6.90 -14.06
CA LEU A 97 10.46 6.35 -12.85
C LEU A 97 11.96 6.13 -13.07
N ARG A 98 12.80 6.58 -12.15
CA ARG A 98 14.26 6.38 -12.23
C ARG A 98 14.76 5.62 -10.99
N PRO A 99 14.68 4.26 -10.99
CA PRO A 99 15.27 3.47 -9.92
C PRO A 99 16.77 3.78 -9.74
N PRO A 100 17.33 3.69 -8.51
CA PRO A 100 18.71 4.13 -8.24
C PRO A 100 19.75 3.49 -9.16
N VAL A 101 19.68 2.19 -9.32
CA VAL A 101 20.62 1.43 -10.17
C VAL A 101 20.44 1.78 -11.64
N ALA A 102 19.20 1.96 -12.10
CA ALA A 102 18.92 2.39 -13.47
C ALA A 102 19.40 3.83 -13.72
N ARG A 103 19.30 4.71 -12.72
CA ARG A 103 19.77 6.10 -12.81
C ARG A 103 21.27 6.19 -12.99
N LEU A 104 22.05 5.36 -12.25
CA LEU A 104 23.51 5.28 -12.39
C LEU A 104 23.93 4.84 -13.79
N LEU A 105 23.13 4.02 -14.45
CA LEU A 105 23.38 3.46 -15.78
C LEU A 105 22.69 4.25 -16.91
N GLY A 106 22.06 5.41 -16.63
CA GLY A 106 21.37 6.24 -17.61
C GLY A 106 20.05 5.68 -18.13
N TYR A 107 19.41 4.78 -17.36
CA TYR A 107 18.10 4.19 -17.69
C TYR A 107 16.98 4.75 -16.84
N SER A 108 15.75 4.63 -17.37
CA SER A 108 14.50 4.99 -16.70
C SER A 108 13.42 3.98 -17.05
N SER A 109 12.30 4.01 -16.34
CA SER A 109 11.11 3.21 -16.63
C SER A 109 9.95 4.16 -16.87
N LEU A 110 9.13 3.90 -17.87
CA LEU A 110 7.93 4.67 -18.15
C LEU A 110 6.72 3.93 -17.59
N LYS A 111 5.99 4.58 -16.70
CA LYS A 111 4.76 4.09 -16.11
C LYS A 111 3.59 4.80 -16.77
N ILE A 112 2.69 4.04 -17.36
CA ILE A 112 1.50 4.53 -18.05
C ILE A 112 0.28 4.00 -17.32
N GLU A 113 -0.61 4.88 -16.91
CA GLU A 113 -1.88 4.56 -16.27
C GLU A 113 -3.05 5.04 -17.12
N VAL A 114 -4.04 4.19 -17.30
CA VAL A 114 -5.26 4.46 -18.10
C VAL A 114 -6.49 4.30 -17.22
N ALA A 115 -7.56 5.04 -17.50
CA ALA A 115 -8.84 4.85 -16.82
C ALA A 115 -9.48 3.52 -17.23
N GLY A 116 -9.79 2.65 -16.25
CA GLY A 116 -10.47 1.38 -16.47
C GLY A 116 -10.44 0.50 -15.23
N SER A 117 -11.29 -0.52 -15.21
CA SER A 117 -11.29 -1.57 -14.20
C SER A 117 -10.33 -2.68 -14.62
N GLY A 118 -9.43 -3.12 -13.71
CA GLY A 118 -8.49 -4.18 -13.96
C GLY A 118 -7.06 -3.69 -14.20
N ASP A 119 -6.32 -4.38 -15.03
CA ASP A 119 -4.88 -4.22 -15.27
C ASP A 119 -4.55 -2.97 -16.14
N SER A 120 -5.02 -1.80 -15.70
CA SER A 120 -4.97 -0.51 -16.41
C SER A 120 -3.61 0.19 -16.35
N ARG A 121 -2.57 -0.52 -15.91
CA ARG A 121 -1.21 -0.01 -15.78
C ARG A 121 -0.22 -0.83 -16.58
N VAL A 122 0.63 -0.15 -17.37
CA VAL A 122 1.80 -0.76 -18.01
C VAL A 122 3.05 -0.03 -17.53
N ILE A 123 4.08 -0.81 -17.17
CA ILE A 123 5.41 -0.30 -16.83
C ILE A 123 6.39 -0.81 -17.88
N LEU A 124 6.88 0.10 -18.70
CA LEU A 124 7.98 -0.16 -19.64
C LEU A 124 9.29 0.05 -18.89
N SER A 125 9.90 -1.08 -18.45
CA SER A 125 11.09 -1.03 -17.62
C SER A 125 12.36 -0.83 -18.44
N TYR A 126 13.25 0.01 -17.92
CA TYR A 126 14.60 0.21 -18.44
C TYR A 126 14.68 0.65 -19.89
N LEU A 127 14.13 1.83 -20.18
CA LEU A 127 14.37 2.60 -21.40
C LEU A 127 15.52 3.58 -21.18
N SER A 128 16.28 3.93 -22.21
CA SER A 128 17.20 5.08 -22.10
C SER A 128 16.42 6.35 -21.79
N VAL A 129 17.02 7.26 -21.02
CA VAL A 129 16.34 8.50 -20.58
C VAL A 129 15.76 9.28 -21.76
N GLY A 130 16.52 9.39 -22.88
CA GLY A 130 16.07 10.07 -24.10
C GLY A 130 14.83 9.39 -24.71
N LYS A 131 14.87 8.06 -24.90
CA LYS A 131 13.71 7.30 -25.42
C LYS A 131 12.48 7.38 -24.52
N ALA A 132 12.67 7.38 -23.21
CA ALA A 132 11.55 7.51 -22.29
C ALA A 132 10.89 8.90 -22.34
N GLN A 133 11.69 9.96 -22.53
CA GLN A 133 11.19 11.32 -22.71
C GLN A 133 10.49 11.49 -24.07
N GLU A 134 11.08 10.96 -25.14
CA GLU A 134 10.51 10.98 -26.48
C GLU A 134 9.15 10.26 -26.52
N LEU A 135 9.10 9.02 -26.02
CA LEU A 135 7.86 8.23 -25.93
C LEU A 135 6.81 8.93 -25.06
N ARG A 136 7.22 9.53 -23.93
CA ARG A 136 6.30 10.31 -23.08
C ARG A 136 5.71 11.50 -23.84
N SER A 137 6.54 12.26 -24.55
CA SER A 137 6.08 13.44 -25.31
C SER A 137 5.12 13.05 -26.43
N GLU A 138 5.39 11.94 -27.13
CA GLU A 138 4.54 11.42 -28.19
C GLU A 138 3.18 10.92 -27.66
N ILE A 139 3.18 10.14 -26.55
CA ILE A 139 1.94 9.70 -25.90
C ILE A 139 1.11 10.89 -25.43
N LEU A 140 1.75 11.93 -24.85
CA LEU A 140 1.06 13.14 -24.41
C LEU A 140 0.56 13.99 -25.59
N ALA A 141 1.26 14.03 -26.71
CA ALA A 141 0.82 14.70 -27.93
C ALA A 141 -0.44 14.04 -28.51
N LEU A 142 -0.44 12.71 -28.63
CA LEU A 142 -1.62 11.94 -29.05
C LEU A 142 -2.81 12.12 -28.09
N ALA A 143 -2.56 12.14 -26.79
CA ALA A 143 -3.61 12.40 -25.79
C ALA A 143 -4.15 13.84 -25.85
N LYS A 144 -3.37 14.81 -26.37
CA LYS A 144 -3.81 16.21 -26.56
C LYS A 144 -4.66 16.39 -27.82
N ASP A 145 -4.34 15.69 -28.90
CA ASP A 145 -5.11 15.77 -30.15
C ASP A 145 -6.55 15.29 -29.96
N GLU A 146 -6.77 14.29 -29.07
CA GLU A 146 -8.12 13.82 -28.74
C GLU A 146 -8.85 14.67 -27.67
N ARG A 147 -8.12 15.50 -26.92
CA ARG A 147 -8.68 16.36 -25.86
C ARG A 147 -8.43 17.82 -26.19
N THR A 148 -9.34 18.42 -26.94
CA THR A 148 -9.41 19.88 -27.05
C THR A 148 -9.56 20.48 -25.65
N SER A 149 -8.55 21.26 -25.25
CA SER A 149 -8.55 22.10 -24.05
C SER A 149 -8.72 21.43 -22.68
N THR A 150 -7.64 21.05 -22.07
CA THR A 150 -7.35 21.43 -20.69
C THR A 150 -5.83 21.24 -20.46
N GLN A 151 -5.07 22.31 -20.56
CA GLN A 151 -3.70 22.37 -20.08
C GLN A 151 -3.72 22.04 -18.59
N SER A 152 -3.25 20.88 -18.26
CA SER A 152 -3.03 20.51 -16.87
C SER A 152 -1.61 20.93 -16.48
N ALA A 153 -1.46 22.21 -16.13
CA ALA A 153 -0.53 22.56 -15.08
C ALA A 153 -0.84 21.67 -13.88
N GLU A 154 0.16 21.14 -13.19
CA GLU A 154 -0.09 20.50 -11.89
C GLU A 154 -0.88 21.52 -11.06
N PRO A 155 -2.08 21.14 -10.55
CA PRO A 155 -2.86 22.08 -9.77
C PRO A 155 -2.04 22.48 -8.55
N ALA A 156 -1.91 23.76 -8.30
CA ALA A 156 -1.22 24.27 -7.14
C ALA A 156 -1.84 23.67 -5.87
N ASP A 157 -1.00 23.19 -4.96
CA ASP A 157 -1.48 22.73 -3.67
C ASP A 157 -1.97 23.94 -2.88
N HIS A 158 -3.25 23.99 -2.53
CA HIS A 158 -3.84 25.03 -1.69
C HIS A 158 -3.33 24.93 -0.26
N TRP A 159 -3.04 23.72 0.19
CA TRP A 159 -2.48 23.40 1.49
C TRP A 159 -1.54 22.20 1.36
N LYS A 160 -0.39 22.26 2.05
CA LYS A 160 0.62 21.21 2.00
C LYS A 160 1.25 21.02 3.36
N TRP A 161 1.31 19.77 3.78
CA TRP A 161 1.99 19.35 4.99
C TRP A 161 3.08 18.33 4.67
N GLN A 162 4.21 18.43 5.36
CA GLN A 162 5.38 17.61 5.11
C GLN A 162 5.80 16.87 6.38
N VAL A 163 6.03 15.57 6.27
CA VAL A 163 6.56 14.78 7.37
C VAL A 163 8.05 15.09 7.54
N PRO A 164 8.53 15.51 8.73
CA PRO A 164 9.94 15.66 8.99
C PRO A 164 10.66 14.31 8.79
N ASN A 165 11.70 14.29 7.92
CA ASN A 165 12.41 13.06 7.57
C ASN A 165 13.00 12.35 8.80
N GLY A 166 13.49 13.11 9.81
CA GLY A 166 13.99 12.54 11.05
C GLY A 166 12.92 11.76 11.83
N ARG A 167 11.68 12.31 11.92
CA ARG A 167 10.54 11.61 12.56
C ARG A 167 10.15 10.37 11.78
N LEU A 168 10.18 10.43 10.45
CA LEU A 168 9.88 9.29 9.59
C LEU A 168 10.90 8.15 9.80
N VAL A 169 12.19 8.45 9.79
CA VAL A 169 13.25 7.47 10.02
C VAL A 169 13.11 6.86 11.42
N ALA A 170 12.94 7.68 12.46
CA ALA A 170 12.77 7.21 13.83
C ALA A 170 11.53 6.30 13.96
N SER A 171 10.42 6.64 13.32
CA SER A 171 9.20 5.83 13.33
C SER A 171 9.39 4.46 12.66
N LEU A 172 10.14 4.40 11.57
CA LEU A 172 10.45 3.14 10.87
C LEU A 172 11.38 2.26 11.70
N VAL A 173 12.41 2.85 12.33
CA VAL A 173 13.31 2.13 13.25
C VAL A 173 12.50 1.51 14.40
N LEU A 174 11.60 2.28 15.03
CA LEU A 174 10.80 1.83 16.16
C LEU A 174 9.71 0.82 15.81
N THR A 175 9.39 0.62 14.54
CA THR A 175 8.31 -0.31 14.16
C THR A 175 8.84 -1.57 13.53
N THR A 176 9.38 -1.48 12.33
CA THR A 176 9.69 -2.65 11.49
C THR A 176 10.96 -3.35 11.94
N SER A 177 12.05 -2.59 12.07
CA SER A 177 13.36 -3.14 12.38
C SER A 177 13.41 -3.74 13.79
N THR A 178 12.75 -3.09 14.75
CA THR A 178 12.76 -3.55 16.14
C THR A 178 12.08 -4.90 16.31
N TYR A 179 10.95 -5.14 15.65
CA TYR A 179 10.28 -6.44 15.74
C TYR A 179 11.13 -7.56 15.11
N PHE A 180 11.74 -7.33 13.96
CA PHE A 180 12.63 -8.31 13.33
C PHE A 180 13.89 -8.58 14.16
N LEU A 181 14.45 -7.56 14.77
CA LEU A 181 15.59 -7.72 15.68
C LEU A 181 15.24 -8.53 16.92
N ILE A 182 14.10 -8.25 17.58
CA ILE A 182 13.66 -8.99 18.75
C ILE A 182 13.40 -10.47 18.40
N ILE A 183 12.64 -10.72 17.34
CA ILE A 183 12.34 -12.09 16.88
C ILE A 183 13.64 -12.82 16.52
N GLY A 184 14.54 -12.16 15.80
CA GLY A 184 15.83 -12.73 15.42
C GLY A 184 16.75 -13.01 16.61
N ALA A 185 16.77 -12.12 17.62
CA ALA A 185 17.54 -12.34 18.83
C ALA A 185 17.00 -13.54 19.63
N VAL A 186 15.69 -13.65 19.80
CA VAL A 186 15.05 -14.79 20.48
C VAL A 186 15.35 -16.10 19.71
N ALA A 187 15.20 -16.10 18.39
CA ALA A 187 15.52 -17.26 17.57
C ALA A 187 17.01 -17.61 17.65
N SER A 188 17.90 -16.61 17.66
CA SER A 188 19.36 -16.82 17.82
C SER A 188 19.71 -17.54 19.12
N VAL A 189 19.10 -17.12 20.24
CA VAL A 189 19.30 -17.81 21.54
C VAL A 189 18.77 -19.24 21.49
N ALA A 190 17.58 -19.45 20.96
CA ALA A 190 16.98 -20.78 20.84
C ALA A 190 17.83 -21.74 19.99
N PHE A 191 18.34 -21.26 18.86
CA PHE A 191 19.23 -22.06 18.00
C PHE A 191 20.61 -22.30 18.61
N ALA A 192 21.17 -21.33 19.33
CA ALA A 192 22.45 -21.49 20.00
C ALA A 192 22.42 -22.59 21.10
N LEU A 193 21.25 -22.81 21.70
CA LEU A 193 21.05 -23.91 22.68
C LEU A 193 21.06 -25.29 22.04
N VAL A 194 20.71 -25.37 20.75
CA VAL A 194 20.67 -26.64 19.99
C VAL A 194 22.01 -26.89 19.29
N GLU A 195 22.56 -25.85 18.66
CA GLU A 195 23.78 -25.90 17.86
C GLU A 195 24.56 -24.58 18.00
N PRO A 196 25.71 -24.59 18.72
CA PRO A 196 26.40 -23.35 19.12
C PRO A 196 26.80 -22.41 17.97
N GLY A 197 27.04 -22.92 16.76
CA GLY A 197 27.36 -22.09 15.59
C GLY A 197 26.16 -21.42 14.92
N SER A 198 24.97 -21.95 15.07
CA SER A 198 23.76 -21.50 14.35
C SER A 198 23.16 -20.19 14.89
N GLY A 199 23.40 -19.88 16.16
CA GLY A 199 22.92 -18.64 16.80
C GLY A 199 23.46 -17.38 16.17
N LEU A 200 24.76 -17.35 15.81
CA LEU A 200 25.38 -16.18 15.14
C LEU A 200 24.81 -15.99 13.73
N VAL A 201 24.54 -17.05 13.01
CA VAL A 201 23.98 -17.00 11.65
C VAL A 201 22.56 -16.43 11.68
N THR A 202 21.71 -16.92 12.59
CA THR A 202 20.33 -16.41 12.74
C THR A 202 20.31 -14.95 13.17
N LEU A 203 21.22 -14.52 14.05
CA LEU A 203 21.35 -13.12 14.42
C LEU A 203 21.78 -12.24 13.23
N ALA A 204 22.78 -12.66 12.48
CA ALA A 204 23.24 -11.95 11.30
C ALA A 204 22.13 -11.77 10.25
N LEU A 205 21.31 -12.81 10.04
CA LEU A 205 20.15 -12.74 9.14
C LEU A 205 19.06 -11.79 9.65
N ALA A 206 18.77 -11.83 10.95
CA ALA A 206 17.80 -10.93 11.54
C ALA A 206 18.25 -9.44 11.40
N VAL A 207 19.52 -9.17 11.69
CA VAL A 207 20.10 -7.82 11.53
C VAL A 207 20.12 -7.41 10.06
N GLY A 208 20.58 -8.28 9.16
CA GLY A 208 20.62 -8.02 7.71
C GLY A 208 19.21 -7.77 7.13
N GLY A 209 18.26 -8.63 7.44
CA GLY A 209 16.87 -8.50 6.98
C GLY A 209 16.19 -7.24 7.51
N SER A 210 16.41 -6.90 8.80
CA SER A 210 15.87 -5.66 9.39
C SER A 210 16.48 -4.42 8.75
N THR A 211 17.77 -4.41 8.49
CA THR A 211 18.48 -3.30 7.84
C THR A 211 17.97 -3.08 6.40
N ILE A 212 17.83 -4.15 5.62
CA ILE A 212 17.28 -4.07 4.26
C ILE A 212 15.84 -3.53 4.29
N SER A 213 15.01 -4.02 5.21
CA SER A 213 13.62 -3.56 5.36
C SER A 213 13.55 -2.09 5.76
N LEU A 214 14.43 -1.64 6.65
CA LEU A 214 14.53 -0.24 7.07
C LEU A 214 14.94 0.67 5.90
N ILE A 215 15.99 0.30 5.17
CA ILE A 215 16.46 1.06 4.00
C ILE A 215 15.34 1.15 2.95
N ALA A 216 14.66 0.04 2.67
CA ALA A 216 13.53 0.03 1.74
C ALA A 216 12.37 0.92 2.21
N GLY A 217 12.07 0.92 3.51
CA GLY A 217 11.07 1.80 4.12
C GLY A 217 11.45 3.28 4.00
N ILE A 218 12.68 3.63 4.36
CA ILE A 218 13.19 5.00 4.26
C ILE A 218 13.15 5.47 2.80
N THR A 219 13.70 4.70 1.88
CA THR A 219 13.77 5.08 0.45
C THR A 219 12.39 5.24 -0.17
N SER A 220 11.41 4.45 0.25
CA SER A 220 10.05 4.53 -0.28
C SER A 220 9.23 5.69 0.28
N LEU A 221 9.41 6.06 1.54
CA LEU A 221 8.59 7.07 2.23
C LEU A 221 9.30 8.41 2.43
N PHE A 222 10.56 8.55 2.01
CA PHE A 222 11.33 9.77 2.17
C PHE A 222 10.66 10.98 1.52
N ASN A 223 10.83 12.17 2.08
CA ASN A 223 10.18 13.40 1.62
C ASN A 223 8.66 13.26 1.46
N PHE A 224 8.02 12.56 2.40
CA PHE A 224 6.59 12.38 2.37
C PHE A 224 5.86 13.70 2.56
N SER A 225 5.02 14.04 1.62
CA SER A 225 4.15 15.21 1.70
C SER A 225 2.72 14.85 1.32
N VAL A 226 1.78 15.46 2.00
CA VAL A 226 0.36 15.39 1.70
C VAL A 226 -0.15 16.82 1.55
N GLY A 227 -1.02 17.03 0.58
CA GLY A 227 -1.61 18.34 0.32
C GLY A 227 -3.03 18.22 -0.20
N ARG A 228 -3.72 19.34 -0.27
CA ARG A 228 -5.05 19.45 -0.85
C ARG A 228 -4.98 20.33 -2.09
N ASN A 229 -5.55 19.86 -3.17
CA ASN A 229 -5.72 20.64 -4.41
C ASN A 229 -7.16 20.49 -4.92
N ASP A 230 -7.50 21.18 -6.01
CA ASP A 230 -8.85 21.15 -6.62
C ASP A 230 -9.31 19.75 -7.03
N ARG A 231 -8.37 18.81 -7.27
CA ARG A 231 -8.68 17.42 -7.69
C ARG A 231 -8.79 16.46 -6.50
N GLY A 232 -8.41 16.89 -5.29
CA GLY A 232 -8.46 16.09 -4.07
C GLY A 232 -7.19 16.13 -3.24
N ILE A 233 -6.88 15.01 -2.59
CA ILE A 233 -5.72 14.85 -1.73
C ILE A 233 -4.53 14.40 -2.56
N ALA A 234 -3.50 15.23 -2.65
CA ALA A 234 -2.24 14.93 -3.31
C ALA A 234 -1.27 14.32 -2.30
N ILE A 235 -0.72 13.16 -2.60
CA ILE A 235 0.27 12.45 -1.78
C ILE A 235 1.51 12.27 -2.62
N SER A 236 2.66 12.74 -2.14
CA SER A 236 3.94 12.51 -2.80
C SER A 236 5.00 12.02 -1.82
N HIS A 237 5.78 11.03 -2.24
CA HIS A 237 6.83 10.46 -1.42
C HIS A 237 7.88 9.73 -2.27
N GLY A 238 9.04 9.49 -1.71
CA GLY A 238 10.11 8.70 -2.29
C GLY A 238 11.42 9.45 -2.48
N LEU A 239 12.52 8.80 -2.13
CA LEU A 239 13.86 9.35 -2.26
C LEU A 239 14.40 9.22 -3.69
N PHE A 240 14.30 8.04 -4.25
CA PHE A 240 14.85 7.72 -5.58
C PHE A 240 13.78 7.65 -6.66
N THR A 241 12.61 7.17 -6.30
CA THR A 241 11.46 7.06 -7.20
C THR A 241 10.33 7.83 -6.56
N THR A 242 10.10 9.05 -7.02
CA THR A 242 8.99 9.85 -6.51
C THR A 242 7.68 9.27 -6.99
N ALA A 243 6.82 8.95 -6.06
CA ALA A 243 5.45 8.51 -6.34
C ALA A 243 4.50 9.67 -6.03
N HIS A 244 3.66 10.03 -7.00
CA HIS A 244 2.61 11.04 -6.86
C HIS A 244 1.26 10.37 -7.01
N TYR A 245 0.39 10.59 -6.05
CA TYR A 245 -0.99 10.08 -6.07
C TYR A 245 -1.96 11.23 -5.79
N THR A 246 -3.03 11.31 -6.55
CA THR A 246 -4.15 12.18 -6.23
C THR A 246 -5.37 11.33 -5.93
N VAL A 247 -5.93 11.47 -4.74
CA VAL A 247 -7.07 10.70 -4.25
C VAL A 247 -8.23 11.66 -4.00
N SER A 248 -9.33 11.45 -4.70
CA SER A 248 -10.56 12.18 -4.39
C SER A 248 -11.09 11.74 -3.01
N PRO A 249 -11.44 12.66 -2.09
CA PRO A 249 -12.00 12.34 -0.77
C PRO A 249 -13.23 11.44 -0.83
N ILE A 250 -14.04 11.56 -1.90
CA ILE A 250 -15.23 10.72 -2.14
C ILE A 250 -14.84 9.23 -2.32
N ARG A 251 -13.65 8.94 -2.82
CA ARG A 251 -13.16 7.57 -3.02
C ARG A 251 -12.60 6.92 -1.75
N ILE A 252 -12.35 7.68 -0.68
CA ILE A 252 -11.88 7.13 0.61
C ILE A 252 -13.07 6.49 1.32
N GLN A 253 -13.02 5.19 1.49
CA GLN A 253 -14.13 4.39 2.03
C GLN A 253 -14.01 4.11 3.53
N ALA A 254 -12.80 4.06 4.05
CA ALA A 254 -12.53 3.85 5.46
C ALA A 254 -11.15 4.40 5.82
N ILE A 255 -10.98 4.82 7.06
CA ILE A 255 -9.71 5.26 7.64
C ILE A 255 -9.37 4.42 8.88
N CYS A 256 -8.08 4.33 9.18
CA CYS A 256 -7.60 3.72 10.43
C CYS A 256 -6.45 4.54 10.99
N VAL A 257 -6.62 5.03 12.20
CA VAL A 257 -5.55 5.64 13.00
C VAL A 257 -4.88 4.53 13.78
N VAL A 258 -3.58 4.38 13.59
CA VAL A 258 -2.78 3.27 14.15
C VAL A 258 -1.70 3.81 15.04
N GLN A 259 -1.59 3.29 16.27
CA GLN A 259 -0.54 3.63 17.23
C GLN A 259 0.16 2.37 17.73
N PRO A 260 1.34 2.02 17.19
CA PRO A 260 2.17 0.95 17.75
C PRO A 260 2.63 1.26 19.17
N ILE A 261 2.92 0.22 19.97
CA ILE A 261 3.33 0.38 21.36
C ILE A 261 4.59 1.26 21.51
N ALA A 262 5.56 1.08 20.62
CA ALA A 262 6.81 1.83 20.65
C ALA A 262 6.64 3.34 20.30
N TRP A 263 5.52 3.73 19.69
CA TRP A 263 5.23 5.11 19.32
C TRP A 263 4.45 5.88 20.40
N ARG A 264 3.90 5.18 21.40
CA ARG A 264 3.08 5.79 22.47
C ARG A 264 3.81 6.86 23.27
N PRO A 265 5.08 6.65 23.69
CA PRO A 265 5.82 7.66 24.44
C PRO A 265 6.04 8.97 23.66
N PHE A 266 5.98 8.90 22.33
CA PHE A 266 6.21 10.03 21.43
C PHE A 266 4.92 10.67 20.91
N GLY A 267 3.73 10.18 21.29
CA GLY A 267 2.46 10.65 20.76
C GLY A 267 2.33 10.50 19.25
N TRP A 268 2.97 9.48 18.64
CA TRP A 268 2.96 9.30 17.19
C TRP A 268 1.84 8.36 16.72
N TYR A 269 1.27 8.71 15.57
CA TYR A 269 0.20 7.95 14.92
C TYR A 269 0.47 7.82 13.43
N GLN A 270 -0.10 6.79 12.83
CA GLN A 270 -0.17 6.58 11.38
C GLN A 270 -1.64 6.62 10.94
N VAL A 271 -1.91 7.19 9.78
CA VAL A 271 -3.24 7.16 9.18
C VAL A 271 -3.21 6.30 7.93
N ALA A 272 -3.97 5.21 7.94
CA ALA A 272 -4.17 4.32 6.80
C ALA A 272 -5.57 4.53 6.20
N ILE A 273 -5.71 4.29 4.89
CA ILE A 273 -6.98 4.49 4.17
C ILE A 273 -7.32 3.30 3.26
N ASN A 274 -8.62 3.06 3.07
CA ASN A 274 -9.15 2.25 2.00
C ASN A 274 -9.70 3.16 0.91
N VAL A 275 -9.28 2.96 -0.33
CA VAL A 275 -9.69 3.77 -1.49
C VAL A 275 -10.45 2.89 -2.48
N ALA A 276 -11.63 3.33 -2.92
CA ALA A 276 -12.42 2.63 -3.92
C ALA A 276 -11.70 2.59 -5.28
N GLY A 277 -11.72 1.42 -5.93
CA GLY A 277 -11.07 1.22 -7.22
C GLY A 277 -9.55 1.12 -7.17
N ALA A 278 -8.94 1.03 -5.98
CA ALA A 278 -7.53 0.67 -5.85
C ALA A 278 -7.36 -0.83 -6.07
N ASP A 279 -6.58 -1.23 -7.08
CA ASP A 279 -6.32 -2.63 -7.37
C ASP A 279 -5.50 -3.29 -6.25
N GLN A 280 -6.01 -4.39 -5.71
CA GLN A 280 -5.39 -5.12 -4.59
C GLN A 280 -4.35 -6.14 -5.01
N SER A 281 -4.37 -6.57 -6.26
CA SER A 281 -3.47 -7.59 -6.79
C SER A 281 -2.02 -7.11 -6.85
N SER A 282 -1.80 -5.80 -6.90
CA SER A 282 -0.47 -5.22 -6.87
C SER A 282 -0.24 -4.41 -5.58
N LYS A 283 0.79 -4.76 -4.80
CA LYS A 283 1.27 -3.96 -3.65
C LYS A 283 1.59 -2.49 -3.99
N LYS A 284 1.52 -2.13 -5.28
CA LYS A 284 1.87 -0.82 -5.85
C LYS A 284 0.67 0.03 -6.30
N SER A 285 -0.57 -0.46 -6.13
CA SER A 285 -1.77 0.21 -6.66
C SER A 285 -2.44 1.08 -5.61
N GLY A 286 -2.18 2.35 -5.65
CA GLY A 286 -2.81 3.38 -4.84
C GLY A 286 -2.24 3.54 -3.42
N PRO A 287 -2.46 4.68 -2.79
CA PRO A 287 -1.99 4.94 -1.45
C PRO A 287 -2.80 4.12 -0.44
N ARG A 288 -2.10 3.37 0.40
CA ARG A 288 -2.67 2.65 1.55
C ARG A 288 -2.46 3.41 2.85
N VAL A 289 -1.50 4.30 2.84
CA VAL A 289 -1.12 5.17 3.94
C VAL A 289 -1.37 6.59 3.50
N LEU A 290 -2.22 7.30 4.23
CA LEU A 290 -2.48 8.72 4.02
C LEU A 290 -1.36 9.55 4.66
N ILE A 291 -0.97 9.17 5.88
CA ILE A 291 0.10 9.83 6.63
C ILE A 291 0.91 8.75 7.34
N PRO A 292 2.22 8.61 7.07
CA PRO A 292 3.05 7.56 7.64
C PRO A 292 3.36 7.76 9.12
N VAL A 293 3.55 8.99 9.57
CA VAL A 293 3.76 9.35 10.96
C VAL A 293 3.36 10.80 11.21
N VAL A 294 2.55 11.03 12.25
CA VAL A 294 2.08 12.34 12.68
C VAL A 294 2.05 12.38 14.21
N HIS A 295 2.27 13.55 14.80
CA HIS A 295 2.08 13.78 16.23
C HIS A 295 0.60 14.01 16.54
N GLU A 296 0.16 13.66 17.74
CA GLU A 296 -1.26 13.79 18.14
C GLU A 296 -1.81 15.20 18.00
N ASP A 297 -1.01 16.23 18.30
CA ASP A 297 -1.44 17.63 18.22
C ASP A 297 -1.79 18.07 16.79
N ALA A 298 -1.15 17.48 15.78
CA ALA A 298 -1.38 17.83 14.37
C ALA A 298 -2.52 17.01 13.73
N LEU A 299 -3.02 15.97 14.40
CA LEU A 299 -4.08 15.12 13.85
C LEU A 299 -5.39 15.88 13.58
N PRO A 300 -5.91 16.72 14.51
CA PRO A 300 -7.18 17.44 14.28
C PRO A 300 -7.10 18.37 13.07
N GLU A 301 -6.02 19.15 12.95
CA GLU A 301 -5.80 20.04 11.81
C GLU A 301 -5.75 19.28 10.50
N LEU A 302 -4.98 18.17 10.45
CA LEU A 302 -4.85 17.33 9.27
C LEU A 302 -6.18 16.70 8.84
N PHE A 303 -7.01 16.26 9.78
CA PHE A 303 -8.34 15.73 9.47
C PHE A 303 -9.27 16.81 8.97
N HIS A 304 -9.26 18.00 9.59
CA HIS A 304 -10.07 19.13 9.16
C HIS A 304 -9.74 19.54 7.72
N GLU A 305 -8.46 19.60 7.36
CA GLU A 305 -8.03 20.01 6.02
C GLU A 305 -8.24 18.91 4.97
N LEU A 306 -7.89 17.65 5.28
CA LEU A 306 -7.92 16.58 4.31
C LEU A 306 -9.30 15.92 4.19
N LEU A 307 -10.03 15.80 5.28
CA LEU A 307 -11.28 15.06 5.39
C LEU A 307 -12.33 15.81 6.22
N PRO A 308 -12.74 17.02 5.81
CA PRO A 308 -13.64 17.87 6.61
C PRO A 308 -15.01 17.24 6.89
N SER A 309 -15.44 16.30 6.03
CA SER A 309 -16.70 15.57 6.22
C SER A 309 -16.60 14.40 7.23
N TRP A 310 -15.42 14.15 7.82
CA TRP A 310 -15.21 13.07 8.77
C TRP A 310 -15.10 13.65 10.18
N ASN A 311 -16.23 13.81 10.86
CA ASN A 311 -16.21 14.19 12.27
C ASN A 311 -15.77 12.98 13.12
N LEU A 312 -14.51 13.01 13.58
CA LEU A 312 -13.92 12.00 14.47
C LEU A 312 -14.10 12.34 15.96
N GLU A 313 -14.85 13.38 16.28
CA GLU A 313 -15.29 13.63 17.65
C GLU A 313 -16.26 12.52 18.04
N ILE A 314 -15.76 11.57 18.79
CA ILE A 314 -16.52 10.41 19.21
C ILE A 314 -17.09 10.75 20.59
N GLU A 315 -18.35 11.12 20.61
CA GLU A 315 -19.12 11.19 21.85
C GLU A 315 -19.08 9.84 22.56
N ASP A 316 -19.08 9.83 23.89
CA ASP A 316 -18.66 8.71 24.76
C ASP A 316 -19.52 7.44 24.73
N GLU A 317 -20.37 7.20 23.76
CA GLU A 317 -21.16 5.97 23.64
C GLU A 317 -20.37 4.83 22.98
N TRP A 318 -19.52 4.20 23.80
CA TRP A 318 -18.82 3.00 23.38
C TRP A 318 -19.52 1.72 23.81
N LEU A 319 -19.92 0.90 22.87
CA LEU A 319 -20.35 -0.47 23.10
C LEU A 319 -19.11 -1.34 23.35
N ALA A 320 -18.75 -1.51 24.62
CA ALA A 320 -17.59 -2.28 25.02
C ALA A 320 -17.79 -3.78 24.79
N SER A 321 -16.70 -4.52 24.67
CA SER A 321 -16.75 -5.97 24.61
C SER A 321 -17.31 -6.58 25.89
N ALA A 322 -17.97 -7.73 25.79
CA ALA A 322 -18.48 -8.47 26.94
C ALA A 322 -17.32 -8.89 27.87
N THR A 323 -17.60 -8.97 29.17
CA THR A 323 -16.61 -9.40 30.18
C THR A 323 -16.05 -10.79 29.90
N THR A 324 -16.87 -11.70 29.36
CA THR A 324 -16.49 -13.06 28.94
C THR A 324 -15.50 -13.06 27.76
N SER A 325 -15.41 -11.95 27.00
CA SER A 325 -14.47 -11.82 25.88
C SER A 325 -13.00 -11.92 26.31
N ARG A 326 -12.69 -11.70 27.62
CA ARG A 326 -11.35 -11.84 28.19
C ARG A 326 -10.80 -13.27 28.02
N TRP A 327 -11.64 -14.26 28.05
CA TRP A 327 -11.23 -15.66 27.82
C TRP A 327 -10.79 -15.95 26.38
N ARG A 328 -11.28 -15.17 25.41
CA ARG A 328 -10.93 -15.30 23.99
C ARG A 328 -9.84 -14.28 23.58
N PHE A 329 -9.87 -13.09 24.17
CA PHE A 329 -9.00 -11.96 23.83
C PHE A 329 -8.39 -11.35 25.09
N PRO A 330 -7.57 -12.08 25.87
CA PRO A 330 -7.16 -11.68 27.22
C PRO A 330 -6.49 -10.30 27.26
N TRP A 331 -5.70 -9.98 26.26
CA TRP A 331 -4.90 -8.74 26.22
C TRP A 331 -5.59 -7.59 25.48
N GLN A 332 -6.66 -7.88 24.74
CA GLN A 332 -7.35 -6.91 23.90
C GLN A 332 -8.73 -6.54 24.42
N ALA A 333 -9.37 -7.40 25.21
CA ALA A 333 -10.77 -7.26 25.63
C ALA A 333 -11.09 -5.86 26.18
N ALA A 334 -10.26 -5.32 27.06
CA ALA A 334 -10.47 -4.00 27.64
C ALA A 334 -10.48 -2.84 26.63
N ARG A 335 -10.04 -3.08 25.39
CA ARG A 335 -9.92 -2.07 24.34
C ARG A 335 -10.81 -2.32 23.14
N LEU A 336 -11.51 -3.46 23.13
CA LEU A 336 -12.45 -3.80 22.06
C LEU A 336 -13.76 -3.06 22.31
N ALA A 337 -14.12 -2.17 21.39
CA ALA A 337 -15.37 -1.44 21.45
C ALA A 337 -15.81 -1.02 20.06
N VAL A 338 -17.10 -0.79 19.92
CA VAL A 338 -17.74 -0.25 18.72
C VAL A 338 -18.53 0.98 19.14
N SER A 339 -18.52 2.02 18.34
CA SER A 339 -19.38 3.19 18.47
C SER A 339 -20.08 3.48 17.16
N LEU A 340 -21.32 3.91 17.25
CA LEU A 340 -22.15 4.35 16.15
C LEU A 340 -22.44 5.83 16.37
N THR A 341 -21.68 6.72 15.72
CA THR A 341 -21.96 8.17 15.76
C THR A 341 -23.08 8.50 14.75
N SER A 342 -23.41 9.77 14.59
CA SER A 342 -24.36 10.22 13.55
C SER A 342 -23.93 9.81 12.14
N ASP A 343 -22.62 9.92 11.86
CA ASP A 343 -22.08 9.85 10.50
C ASP A 343 -21.16 8.63 10.27
N LEU A 344 -20.59 8.09 11.34
CA LEU A 344 -19.52 7.11 11.27
C LEU A 344 -19.80 5.85 12.08
N PHE A 345 -19.46 4.71 11.51
CA PHE A 345 -19.22 3.46 12.21
C PHE A 345 -17.77 3.40 12.66
N VAL A 346 -17.54 3.33 13.98
CA VAL A 346 -16.20 3.39 14.55
C VAL A 346 -15.88 2.13 15.36
N VAL A 347 -14.67 1.62 15.19
CA VAL A 347 -14.19 0.42 15.89
C VAL A 347 -12.85 0.72 16.55
N ARG A 348 -12.77 0.46 17.84
CA ARG A 348 -11.54 0.50 18.64
C ARG A 348 -11.03 -0.91 18.89
N SER A 349 -9.74 -1.16 18.65
CA SER A 349 -9.15 -2.49 18.82
C SER A 349 -7.64 -2.42 19.10
N GLY A 350 -7.06 -3.56 19.46
CA GLY A 350 -5.63 -3.79 19.61
C GLY A 350 -5.06 -3.46 20.98
N ALA A 351 -4.21 -4.35 21.51
CA ALA A 351 -3.46 -4.16 22.74
C ALA A 351 -2.07 -3.56 22.51
N LEU A 352 -1.24 -4.23 21.73
CA LEU A 352 0.12 -3.77 21.39
C LEU A 352 0.07 -2.63 20.37
N THR A 353 -0.72 -2.79 19.33
CA THR A 353 -0.96 -1.75 18.33
C THR A 353 -2.41 -1.27 18.45
N ARG A 354 -2.60 -0.06 18.99
CA ARG A 354 -3.91 0.56 19.09
C ARG A 354 -4.39 0.93 17.70
N ARG A 355 -5.65 0.63 17.41
CA ARG A 355 -6.28 0.93 16.12
C ARG A 355 -7.65 1.52 16.37
N LEU A 356 -7.89 2.66 15.76
CA LEU A 356 -9.21 3.29 15.65
C LEU A 356 -9.58 3.31 14.18
N SER A 357 -10.55 2.50 13.80
CA SER A 357 -11.00 2.37 12.41
C SER A 357 -12.37 2.99 12.28
N ALA A 358 -12.58 3.83 11.27
CA ALA A 358 -13.83 4.51 11.02
C ALA A 358 -14.24 4.43 9.55
N ALA A 359 -15.55 4.37 9.28
CA ALA A 359 -16.12 4.52 7.95
C ALA A 359 -17.48 5.20 8.04
N PRO A 360 -17.84 6.06 7.08
CA PRO A 360 -19.17 6.61 6.94
C PRO A 360 -20.19 5.49 6.69
N HIS A 361 -21.37 5.58 7.32
CA HIS A 361 -22.45 4.61 7.16
C HIS A 361 -22.82 4.36 5.69
N GLU A 362 -22.85 5.40 4.87
CA GLU A 362 -23.14 5.32 3.43
C GLU A 362 -22.14 4.49 2.63
N ARG A 363 -20.89 4.34 3.13
CA ARG A 363 -19.77 3.66 2.44
C ARG A 363 -19.59 2.21 2.87
N ILE A 364 -20.34 1.75 3.87
CA ILE A 364 -20.38 0.36 4.30
C ILE A 364 -21.24 -0.44 3.32
N GLN A 365 -20.72 -1.53 2.79
CA GLN A 365 -21.37 -2.34 1.76
C GLN A 365 -22.26 -3.40 2.37
N SER A 366 -21.82 -4.05 3.45
CA SER A 366 -22.57 -5.09 4.16
C SER A 366 -22.19 -5.14 5.63
N ILE A 367 -23.15 -5.62 6.44
CA ILE A 367 -22.94 -5.95 7.85
C ILE A 367 -23.02 -7.45 8.00
N ARG A 368 -22.07 -8.03 8.72
CA ARG A 368 -21.97 -9.46 8.94
C ARG A 368 -21.62 -9.75 10.40
N ILE A 369 -22.36 -10.68 10.99
CA ILE A 369 -22.05 -11.21 12.33
C ILE A 369 -21.39 -12.57 12.16
N THR A 370 -20.30 -12.79 12.86
CA THR A 370 -19.63 -14.08 12.89
C THR A 370 -19.48 -14.56 14.34
N GLN A 371 -19.69 -15.87 14.53
CA GLN A 371 -19.58 -16.50 15.83
C GLN A 371 -18.93 -17.88 15.68
N GLY A 372 -17.72 -18.01 16.17
CA GLY A 372 -17.00 -19.29 16.21
C GLY A 372 -17.49 -20.21 17.34
N PRO A 373 -17.05 -21.49 17.36
CA PRO A 373 -17.46 -22.44 18.42
C PRO A 373 -17.15 -21.95 19.83
N TRP A 374 -15.98 -21.39 20.08
CA TRP A 374 -15.59 -20.80 21.35
C TRP A 374 -16.37 -19.53 21.68
N GLU A 375 -16.60 -18.68 20.69
CA GLU A 375 -17.38 -17.45 20.86
C GLU A 375 -18.83 -17.79 21.24
N ARG A 376 -19.38 -18.88 20.68
CA ARG A 376 -20.72 -19.38 21.02
C ARG A 376 -20.81 -19.81 22.47
N LYS A 377 -19.81 -20.56 22.96
CA LYS A 377 -19.77 -20.99 24.39
C LYS A 377 -19.68 -19.80 25.34
N LEU A 378 -19.03 -18.73 24.92
CA LEU A 378 -18.85 -17.52 25.72
C LEU A 378 -19.98 -16.48 25.53
N GLY A 379 -20.98 -16.75 24.70
CA GLY A 379 -22.09 -15.84 24.41
C GLY A 379 -21.65 -14.56 23.68
N ILE A 380 -20.51 -14.59 22.99
CA ILE A 380 -19.96 -13.43 22.27
C ILE A 380 -19.96 -13.61 20.77
N SER A 381 -19.96 -12.51 20.05
CA SER A 381 -19.92 -12.47 18.57
C SER A 381 -18.99 -11.37 18.07
N SER A 382 -18.59 -11.48 16.81
CA SER A 382 -17.82 -10.44 16.12
C SER A 382 -18.70 -9.81 15.03
N LEU A 383 -18.82 -8.48 15.08
CA LEU A 383 -19.51 -7.66 14.08
C LEU A 383 -18.52 -7.15 13.03
N HIS A 384 -18.82 -7.35 11.77
CA HIS A 384 -18.02 -6.88 10.64
C HIS A 384 -18.83 -5.88 9.83
N ALA A 385 -18.28 -4.70 9.61
CA ALA A 385 -18.77 -3.77 8.61
C ALA A 385 -17.82 -3.86 7.40
N ASP A 386 -18.30 -4.49 6.34
CA ASP A 386 -17.50 -4.73 5.17
C ASP A 386 -17.57 -3.49 4.24
N SER A 387 -16.41 -2.96 3.88
CA SER A 387 -16.23 -1.91 2.87
C SER A 387 -15.31 -2.44 1.76
N VAL A 388 -14.80 -1.56 0.92
CA VAL A 388 -13.83 -1.99 -0.08
C VAL A 388 -12.60 -2.61 0.59
N PRO A 389 -12.05 -3.65 -0.02
CA PRO A 389 -10.86 -4.30 0.48
C PRO A 389 -9.67 -3.34 0.63
N GLY A 390 -8.90 -3.45 1.73
CA GLY A 390 -7.75 -2.58 2.02
C GLY A 390 -7.10 -2.86 3.38
N PRO A 391 -6.20 -1.97 3.83
CA PRO A 391 -5.54 -2.11 5.12
C PRO A 391 -6.47 -1.88 6.32
N VAL A 392 -7.57 -1.13 6.12
CA VAL A 392 -8.53 -0.81 7.17
C VAL A 392 -9.59 -1.90 7.23
N ARG A 393 -9.80 -2.44 8.44
CA ARG A 393 -10.82 -3.44 8.73
C ARG A 393 -11.70 -2.95 9.87
N LEU A 394 -13.00 -2.91 9.62
CA LEU A 394 -14.02 -2.52 10.60
C LEU A 394 -14.58 -3.79 11.24
N ARG A 395 -13.94 -4.23 12.31
CA ARG A 395 -14.33 -5.47 13.00
C ARG A 395 -14.44 -5.27 14.51
N GLY A 396 -15.66 -5.13 15.00
CA GLY A 396 -15.99 -5.17 16.43
C GLY A 396 -15.98 -6.60 16.94
N ARG A 397 -15.01 -6.93 17.80
CA ARG A 397 -14.83 -8.29 18.34
C ARG A 397 -15.32 -8.38 19.78
N GLY A 398 -15.80 -9.57 20.17
CA GLY A 398 -16.10 -9.87 21.57
C GLY A 398 -17.31 -9.14 22.13
N LEU A 399 -18.22 -8.65 21.31
CA LEU A 399 -19.51 -8.10 21.74
C LEU A 399 -20.41 -9.23 22.28
N ALA A 400 -21.24 -8.94 23.28
CA ALA A 400 -22.33 -9.87 23.64
C ALA A 400 -23.20 -10.12 22.39
N SER A 401 -23.64 -11.39 22.18
CA SER A 401 -24.31 -11.76 20.94
C SER A 401 -25.60 -10.94 20.71
N SER A 402 -26.36 -10.62 21.76
CA SER A 402 -27.54 -9.74 21.70
C SER A 402 -27.16 -8.33 21.29
N VAL A 403 -26.11 -7.78 21.86
CA VAL A 403 -25.59 -6.43 21.53
C VAL A 403 -25.11 -6.39 20.08
N ALA A 404 -24.40 -7.42 19.61
CA ALA A 404 -23.95 -7.49 18.23
C ALA A 404 -25.11 -7.49 17.21
N VAL A 405 -26.19 -8.20 17.51
CA VAL A 405 -27.40 -8.23 16.67
C VAL A 405 -28.09 -6.86 16.65
N HIS A 406 -28.30 -6.29 17.84
CA HIS A 406 -28.93 -4.97 17.96
C HIS A 406 -28.11 -3.88 17.24
N THR A 407 -26.80 -3.89 17.44
CA THR A 407 -25.88 -2.96 16.74
C THR A 407 -25.90 -3.15 15.23
N ALA A 408 -25.98 -4.39 14.74
CA ALA A 408 -26.06 -4.67 13.31
C ALA A 408 -27.35 -4.12 12.70
N LEU A 409 -28.49 -4.27 13.37
CA LEU A 409 -29.77 -3.73 12.90
C LEU A 409 -29.78 -2.20 12.92
N ALA A 410 -29.30 -1.60 13.99
CA ALA A 410 -29.16 -0.14 14.07
C ALA A 410 -28.25 0.42 12.98
N GLU A 411 -27.15 -0.28 12.67
CA GLU A 411 -26.25 0.14 11.58
C GLU A 411 -26.93 0.03 10.20
N LEU A 412 -27.69 -1.03 9.95
CA LEU A 412 -28.44 -1.17 8.69
C LEU A 412 -29.40 0.00 8.47
N ASP A 413 -30.14 0.41 9.50
CA ASP A 413 -31.04 1.56 9.42
C ASP A 413 -30.28 2.87 9.11
N ARG A 414 -29.13 3.06 9.75
CA ARG A 414 -28.26 4.22 9.47
C ARG A 414 -27.70 4.21 8.05
N MET A 415 -27.26 3.04 7.57
CA MET A 415 -26.78 2.88 6.19
C MET A 415 -27.88 3.24 5.17
N PHE A 416 -29.13 2.81 5.40
CA PHE A 416 -30.25 3.13 4.53
C PHE A 416 -30.57 4.64 4.55
N THR A 417 -30.63 5.23 5.73
CA THR A 417 -30.89 6.67 5.92
C THR A 417 -29.81 7.51 5.26
N ALA A 418 -28.54 7.23 5.52
CA ALA A 418 -27.42 7.95 4.95
C ALA A 418 -27.34 7.86 3.41
N ARG A 419 -27.70 6.70 2.82
CA ARG A 419 -27.77 6.56 1.35
C ARG A 419 -28.96 7.30 0.74
N LYS A 420 -30.07 7.41 1.45
CA LYS A 420 -31.25 8.13 1.00
C LYS A 420 -31.01 9.65 0.99
N SER A 421 -30.41 10.20 2.05
CA SER A 421 -30.07 11.63 2.15
C SER A 421 -29.12 12.05 1.03
N ARG A 422 -28.08 11.25 0.76
CA ARG A 422 -27.13 11.54 -0.33
C ARG A 422 -27.76 11.54 -1.72
N LYS A 423 -28.74 10.68 -1.97
CA LYS A 423 -29.47 10.71 -3.26
C LYS A 423 -30.30 11.97 -3.42
N SER A 424 -30.86 12.52 -2.34
CA SER A 424 -31.63 13.77 -2.39
C SER A 424 -30.78 15.03 -2.59
N GLU A 425 -29.51 15.00 -2.22
CA GLU A 425 -28.57 16.11 -2.43
C GLU A 425 -27.97 16.17 -3.87
N GLN A 426 -28.15 15.10 -4.65
CA GLN A 426 -27.66 15.01 -6.03
C GLN A 426 -28.71 15.41 -7.09
N TRP A 427 -29.93 15.74 -6.69
CA TRP A 427 -31.03 16.25 -7.53
C TRP A 427 -31.40 17.69 -7.14
#